data_1db27947aff5d17f6f487fbbbe83e5fe
#
_entry.id   1db27947aff5d17f6f487fbbbe83e5fe
#
_cell.length_a   1.000
_cell.length_b   1.000
_cell.length_c   1.000
_cell.angle_alpha   90.00
_cell.angle_beta   90.00
_cell.angle_gamma   90.00
#
_symmetry.space_group_name_H-M   'P 1'
#
loop_
_entity.id
_entity.type
_entity.pdbx_description
1 polymer ?
#
loop_
_entity_poly.entity_id
_entity_poly.type
_entity_poly.pdbx_seq_one_letter_code
_entity_poly.pdbx_strand_id
1 'polypeptide(L)'
;MSSVGAAAAVTARGLRKVYRVGVRKPGLWGSIRQLVAGETRDVIAVDGVSFDISQGEFVGYIGPNGAGKSTTVKMLTGILHPTCGQVQVNGLSPARARRQVAQQIGVVFGQRTQLWWDLPTIDSFEILAAMYDVAPADYRRFMDEFT
;
A
#
# COMPACT_ATOMS: atom_id res chain seq x y z
N MET A 1 -35.83 -10.41 3.56
CA MET A 1 -34.86 -10.15 4.66
C MET A 1 -33.74 -9.34 4.03
N SER A 2 -33.77 -8.03 4.22
CA SER A 2 -32.77 -7.12 3.66
C SER A 2 -31.46 -7.31 4.42
N SER A 3 -30.39 -7.76 3.73
CA SER A 3 -29.04 -7.74 4.27
C SER A 3 -28.69 -6.27 4.54
N VAL A 4 -28.59 -5.92 5.82
CA VAL A 4 -27.93 -4.68 6.24
C VAL A 4 -26.52 -4.73 5.65
N GLY A 5 -26.27 -3.89 4.65
CA GLY A 5 -24.99 -3.86 3.96
C GLY A 5 -23.87 -3.60 4.97
N ALA A 6 -23.03 -4.61 5.20
CA ALA A 6 -21.82 -4.44 6.00
C ALA A 6 -21.02 -3.29 5.36
N ALA A 7 -20.65 -2.31 6.18
CA ALA A 7 -19.84 -1.18 5.69
C ALA A 7 -18.56 -1.71 5.04
N ALA A 8 -18.26 -1.28 3.82
CA ALA A 8 -17.06 -1.71 3.13
C ALA A 8 -15.81 -1.20 3.85
N ALA A 9 -14.93 -2.12 4.25
CA ALA A 9 -13.62 -1.76 4.80
C ALA A 9 -12.71 -1.21 3.70
N VAL A 10 -12.79 -1.78 2.49
CA VAL A 10 -12.03 -1.31 1.33
C VAL A 10 -12.95 -1.23 0.13
N THR A 11 -12.88 -0.11 -0.59
CA THR A 11 -13.54 0.07 -1.88
C THR A 11 -12.52 0.51 -2.92
N ALA A 12 -12.45 -0.20 -4.03
CA ALA A 12 -11.63 0.15 -5.18
C ALA A 12 -12.53 0.27 -6.43
N ARG A 13 -12.35 1.34 -7.20
CA ARG A 13 -13.14 1.61 -8.41
C ARG A 13 -12.24 2.04 -9.57
N GLY A 14 -12.19 1.22 -10.61
CA GLY A 14 -11.46 1.51 -11.84
C GLY A 14 -9.98 1.81 -11.61
N LEU A 15 -9.33 1.15 -10.65
CA LEU A 15 -7.94 1.41 -10.31
C LEU A 15 -7.04 1.14 -11.49
N ARG A 16 -6.29 2.16 -11.90
CA ARG A 16 -5.28 2.06 -12.94
C ARG A 16 -3.97 2.69 -12.48
N LYS A 17 -2.87 1.99 -12.76
CA LYS A 17 -1.52 2.51 -12.53
C LYS A 17 -0.67 2.33 -13.76
N VAL A 18 -0.18 3.45 -14.28
CA VAL A 18 0.75 3.51 -15.39
C VAL A 18 2.07 4.11 -14.91
N TYR A 19 3.17 3.46 -15.24
CA TYR A 19 4.52 3.97 -15.01
C TYR A 19 5.11 4.44 -16.34
N ARG A 20 5.67 5.63 -16.35
CA ARG A 20 6.48 6.11 -17.47
C ARG A 20 7.93 5.72 -17.23
N VAL A 21 8.43 4.85 -18.07
CA VAL A 21 9.81 4.35 -18.00
C VAL A 21 10.60 4.91 -19.17
N GLY A 22 11.72 5.58 -18.89
CA GLY A 22 12.64 6.05 -19.94
C GLY A 22 13.30 4.87 -20.65
N VAL A 23 13.25 4.85 -21.96
CA VAL A 23 13.92 3.84 -22.80
C VAL A 23 15.39 4.24 -22.92
N ARG A 24 16.30 3.51 -22.24
CA ARG A 24 17.74 3.72 -22.39
C ARG A 24 18.21 3.09 -23.71
N LYS A 25 18.72 3.90 -24.64
CA LYS A 25 19.46 3.41 -25.80
C LYS A 25 20.94 3.26 -25.40
N PRO A 26 21.58 2.10 -25.67
CA PRO A 26 22.99 1.92 -25.36
C PRO A 26 23.87 2.81 -26.26
N GLY A 27 24.88 3.45 -25.67
CA GLY A 27 25.88 4.27 -26.37
C GLY A 27 26.07 5.67 -25.78
N LEU A 28 27.34 6.16 -25.82
CA LEU A 28 27.72 7.47 -25.26
C LEU A 28 26.97 8.65 -25.94
N TRP A 29 26.73 8.58 -27.24
CA TRP A 29 25.95 9.57 -27.99
C TRP A 29 24.44 9.50 -27.71
N GLY A 30 23.94 8.31 -27.33
CA GLY A 30 22.55 8.12 -26.88
C GLY A 30 22.23 8.87 -25.58
N SER A 31 23.19 8.95 -24.67
CA SER A 31 23.03 9.61 -23.37
C SER A 31 22.85 11.13 -23.49
N ILE A 32 23.57 11.79 -24.38
CA ILE A 32 23.45 13.25 -24.59
C ILE A 32 22.13 13.61 -25.30
N ARG A 33 21.71 12.78 -26.27
CA ARG A 33 20.42 12.99 -26.99
C ARG A 33 19.20 12.71 -26.09
N GLN A 34 19.36 11.85 -25.08
CA GLN A 34 18.32 11.50 -24.11
C GLN A 34 17.99 12.65 -23.14
N LEU A 35 18.94 13.56 -22.86
CA LEU A 35 18.72 14.77 -22.08
C LEU A 35 17.78 15.78 -22.76
N VAL A 36 17.63 15.69 -24.08
CA VAL A 36 16.83 16.65 -24.89
C VAL A 36 15.54 16.03 -25.44
N ALA A 37 15.50 14.70 -25.67
CA ALA A 37 14.34 14.00 -26.21
C ALA A 37 14.29 12.55 -25.70
N GLY A 38 14.04 12.36 -24.41
CA GLY A 38 13.89 11.05 -23.81
C GLY A 38 12.62 10.34 -24.29
N GLU A 39 12.76 9.29 -25.09
CA GLU A 39 11.64 8.40 -25.40
C GLU A 39 11.18 7.73 -24.11
N THR A 40 9.92 7.92 -23.74
CA THR A 40 9.30 7.25 -22.61
C THR A 40 8.33 6.18 -23.09
N ARG A 41 8.32 5.05 -22.42
CA ARG A 41 7.33 3.98 -22.64
C ARG A 41 6.41 3.90 -21.42
N ASP A 42 5.12 3.86 -21.68
CA ASP A 42 4.12 3.62 -20.65
C ASP A 42 4.02 2.12 -20.35
N VAL A 43 4.19 1.75 -19.08
CA VAL A 43 4.02 0.39 -18.57
C VAL A 43 2.79 0.38 -17.66
N ILE A 44 1.75 -0.33 -18.10
CA ILE A 44 0.52 -0.49 -17.33
C ILE A 44 0.76 -1.59 -16.29
N ALA A 45 0.79 -1.23 -15.02
CA ALA A 45 0.98 -2.15 -13.91
C ALA A 45 -0.34 -2.65 -13.32
N VAL A 46 -1.39 -1.84 -13.38
CA VAL A 46 -2.76 -2.19 -12.98
C VAL A 46 -3.71 -1.53 -13.97
N ASP A 47 -4.71 -2.25 -14.45
CA ASP A 47 -5.64 -1.75 -15.45
C ASP A 47 -7.09 -2.01 -15.06
N GLY A 48 -7.76 -0.96 -14.57
CA GLY A 48 -9.22 -0.93 -14.38
C GLY A 48 -9.78 -1.84 -13.27
N VAL A 49 -8.98 -2.16 -12.23
CA VAL A 49 -9.41 -3.10 -11.18
C VAL A 49 -10.45 -2.46 -10.26
N SER A 50 -11.55 -3.18 -10.00
CA SER A 50 -12.62 -2.76 -9.10
C SER A 50 -13.04 -3.91 -8.18
N PHE A 51 -13.16 -3.64 -6.88
CA PHE A 51 -13.64 -4.60 -5.87
C PHE A 51 -14.05 -3.87 -4.58
N ASP A 52 -14.82 -4.59 -3.76
CA ASP A 52 -15.15 -4.21 -2.40
C ASP A 52 -14.71 -5.33 -1.45
N ILE A 53 -14.27 -4.95 -0.26
CA ILE A 53 -13.98 -5.84 0.86
C ILE A 53 -14.80 -5.35 2.04
N SER A 54 -15.62 -6.23 2.61
CA SER A 54 -16.45 -5.93 3.79
C SER A 54 -15.61 -5.96 5.07
N GLN A 55 -16.10 -5.33 6.13
CA GLN A 55 -15.48 -5.47 7.45
C GLN A 55 -15.53 -6.92 7.91
N GLY A 56 -14.40 -7.42 8.48
CA GLY A 56 -14.25 -8.79 8.94
C GLY A 56 -14.07 -9.83 7.83
N GLU A 57 -14.03 -9.42 6.57
CA GLU A 57 -13.83 -10.33 5.45
C GLU A 57 -12.35 -10.68 5.27
N PHE A 58 -12.08 -11.96 5.05
CA PHE A 58 -10.76 -12.48 4.68
C PHE A 58 -10.68 -12.71 3.18
N VAL A 59 -9.83 -11.97 2.47
CA VAL A 59 -9.75 -11.97 1.01
C VAL A 59 -8.37 -12.39 0.52
N GLY A 60 -8.33 -13.40 -0.37
CA GLY A 60 -7.12 -13.77 -1.11
C GLY A 60 -6.99 -13.02 -2.43
N TYR A 61 -5.95 -12.19 -2.59
CA TYR A 61 -5.65 -11.49 -3.85
C TYR A 61 -4.57 -12.24 -4.61
N ILE A 62 -4.98 -13.12 -5.52
CA ILE A 62 -4.12 -14.07 -6.24
C ILE A 62 -3.90 -13.66 -7.70
N GLY A 63 -2.83 -14.16 -8.31
CA GLY A 63 -2.50 -13.91 -9.71
C GLY A 63 -1.02 -14.18 -10.00
N PRO A 64 -0.59 -14.25 -11.28
CA PRO A 64 0.79 -14.48 -11.66
C PRO A 64 1.73 -13.35 -11.23
N ASN A 65 3.05 -13.60 -11.29
CA ASN A 65 4.05 -12.56 -11.05
C ASN A 65 3.92 -11.47 -12.13
N GLY A 66 4.01 -10.20 -11.71
CA GLY A 66 3.80 -9.07 -12.61
C GLY A 66 2.34 -8.64 -12.82
N ALA A 67 1.34 -9.36 -12.28
CA ALA A 67 -0.09 -9.02 -12.42
C ALA A 67 -0.53 -7.75 -11.63
N GLY A 68 0.40 -6.98 -11.08
CA GLY A 68 0.08 -5.75 -10.36
C GLY A 68 -0.36 -5.90 -8.91
N LYS A 69 -0.31 -7.12 -8.32
CA LYS A 69 -0.76 -7.39 -6.94
C LYS A 69 -0.14 -6.42 -5.91
N SER A 70 1.19 -6.37 -5.86
CA SER A 70 1.89 -5.47 -4.92
C SER A 70 1.65 -3.99 -5.23
N THR A 71 1.43 -3.65 -6.50
CA THR A 71 1.09 -2.28 -6.92
C THR A 71 -0.29 -1.90 -6.39
N THR A 72 -1.26 -2.81 -6.50
CA THR A 72 -2.61 -2.62 -5.96
C THR A 72 -2.56 -2.43 -4.44
N VAL A 73 -1.89 -3.32 -3.69
CA VAL A 73 -1.72 -3.18 -2.23
C VAL A 73 -1.07 -1.84 -1.86
N LYS A 74 -0.03 -1.42 -2.58
CA LYS A 74 0.61 -0.10 -2.35
C LYS A 74 -0.33 1.08 -2.63
N MET A 75 -1.30 0.94 -3.52
CA MET A 75 -2.33 1.97 -3.73
C MET A 75 -3.36 1.98 -2.59
N LEU A 76 -3.77 0.81 -2.08
CA LEU A 76 -4.66 0.70 -0.93
C LEU A 76 -4.05 1.32 0.34
N THR A 77 -2.74 1.16 0.54
CA THR A 77 -2.02 1.69 1.70
C THR A 77 -1.58 3.16 1.56
N GLY A 78 -1.84 3.79 0.41
CA GLY A 78 -1.43 5.18 0.16
C GLY A 78 0.07 5.37 -0.11
N ILE A 79 0.85 4.27 -0.26
CA ILE A 79 2.26 4.34 -0.67
C ILE A 79 2.37 4.79 -2.13
N LEU A 80 1.42 4.35 -2.98
CA LEU A 80 1.32 4.76 -4.37
C LEU A 80 0.00 5.46 -4.64
N HIS A 81 0.03 6.49 -5.49
CA HIS A 81 -1.18 7.09 -6.02
C HIS A 81 -1.59 6.39 -7.32
N PRO A 82 -2.87 6.06 -7.51
CA PRO A 82 -3.37 5.58 -8.79
C PRO A 82 -3.22 6.66 -9.86
N THR A 83 -3.02 6.25 -11.12
CA THR A 83 -3.06 7.17 -12.27
C THR A 83 -4.51 7.55 -12.58
N CYS A 84 -5.44 6.59 -12.45
CA CYS A 84 -6.88 6.79 -12.57
C CYS A 84 -7.61 5.89 -11.56
N GLY A 85 -8.89 6.16 -11.32
CA GLY A 85 -9.72 5.43 -10.38
C GLY A 85 -9.63 5.97 -8.95
N GLN A 86 -10.34 5.31 -8.05
CA GLN A 86 -10.48 5.74 -6.66
C GLN A 86 -10.31 4.57 -5.69
N VAL A 87 -9.74 4.87 -4.53
CA VAL A 87 -9.63 3.96 -3.39
C VAL A 87 -10.19 4.63 -2.15
N GLN A 88 -10.92 3.86 -1.36
CA GLN A 88 -11.30 4.22 -0.01
C GLN A 88 -10.96 3.05 0.93
N VAL A 89 -10.43 3.36 2.09
CA VAL A 89 -10.17 2.44 3.19
C VAL A 89 -10.83 3.01 4.42
N ASN A 90 -11.77 2.28 5.01
CA ASN A 90 -12.65 2.76 6.10
C ASN A 90 -13.27 4.13 5.79
N GLY A 91 -13.72 4.34 4.54
CA GLY A 91 -14.29 5.60 4.08
C GLY A 91 -13.30 6.73 3.80
N LEU A 92 -12.00 6.54 4.07
CA LEU A 92 -10.96 7.53 3.84
C LEU A 92 -10.21 7.24 2.53
N SER A 93 -9.90 8.31 1.78
CA SER A 93 -9.06 8.19 0.59
C SER A 93 -7.57 8.18 0.98
N PRO A 94 -6.80 7.09 0.71
CA PRO A 94 -5.37 7.05 1.01
C PRO A 94 -4.56 8.13 0.30
N ALA A 95 -5.05 8.62 -0.84
CA ALA A 95 -4.41 9.69 -1.59
C ALA A 95 -4.53 11.07 -0.90
N ARG A 96 -5.59 11.29 -0.11
CA ARG A 96 -5.89 12.58 0.54
C ARG A 96 -5.62 12.56 2.05
N ALA A 97 -5.84 11.42 2.70
CA ALA A 97 -5.80 11.25 4.14
C ALA A 97 -4.79 10.14 4.54
N ARG A 98 -3.59 10.14 3.93
CA ARG A 98 -2.59 9.08 4.07
C ARG A 98 -2.25 8.75 5.53
N ARG A 99 -2.03 9.77 6.37
CA ARG A 99 -1.69 9.58 7.78
C ARG A 99 -2.82 8.89 8.54
N GLN A 100 -4.06 9.34 8.34
CA GLN A 100 -5.24 8.77 9.00
C GLN A 100 -5.49 7.31 8.57
N VAL A 101 -5.30 7.01 7.28
CA VAL A 101 -5.39 5.63 6.79
C VAL A 101 -4.27 4.77 7.39
N ALA A 102 -3.02 5.26 7.41
CA ALA A 102 -1.88 4.53 7.95
C ALA A 102 -2.07 4.17 9.45
N GLN A 103 -2.72 5.02 10.23
CA GLN A 103 -3.04 4.75 11.64
C GLN A 103 -4.13 3.68 11.83
N GLN A 104 -4.91 3.37 10.79
CA GLN A 104 -6.03 2.40 10.84
C GLN A 104 -5.70 1.04 10.22
N ILE A 105 -4.53 0.89 9.61
CA ILE A 105 -4.14 -0.33 8.91
C ILE A 105 -2.79 -0.84 9.41
N GLY A 106 -2.66 -2.17 9.50
CA GLY A 106 -1.38 -2.85 9.60
C GLY A 106 -1.00 -3.42 8.25
N VAL A 107 0.27 -3.31 7.85
CA VAL A 107 0.76 -3.81 6.56
C VAL A 107 2.05 -4.59 6.75
N VAL A 108 2.07 -5.83 6.25
CA VAL A 108 3.26 -6.68 6.26
C VAL A 108 3.72 -6.87 4.82
N PHE A 109 4.92 -6.40 4.48
CA PHE A 109 5.49 -6.55 3.15
C PHE A 109 6.55 -7.65 3.11
N GLY A 110 6.19 -8.76 2.48
CA GLY A 110 7.12 -9.80 2.03
C GLY A 110 8.09 -10.30 3.11
N GLN A 111 9.37 -10.42 2.75
CA GLN A 111 10.42 -11.01 3.58
C GLN A 111 11.15 -10.00 4.49
N ARG A 112 10.65 -8.79 4.63
CA ARG A 112 11.28 -7.80 5.50
C ARG A 112 10.66 -7.86 6.89
N THR A 113 11.52 -8.04 7.90
CA THR A 113 11.12 -7.85 9.29
C THR A 113 10.66 -6.40 9.47
N GLN A 114 9.57 -6.19 10.20
CA GLN A 114 9.13 -4.84 10.55
C GLN A 114 9.87 -4.28 11.77
N LEU A 115 10.56 -5.16 12.48
CA LEU A 115 11.40 -4.80 13.62
C LEU A 115 12.78 -4.36 13.12
N TRP A 116 13.37 -3.39 13.80
CA TRP A 116 14.73 -2.93 13.53
C TRP A 116 15.72 -3.99 14.03
N TRP A 117 16.49 -4.54 13.11
CA TRP A 117 17.44 -5.63 13.38
C TRP A 117 18.62 -5.20 14.29
N ASP A 118 18.89 -3.90 14.37
CA ASP A 118 19.93 -3.25 15.15
C ASP A 118 19.45 -2.75 16.52
N LEU A 119 18.16 -2.94 16.84
CA LEU A 119 17.55 -2.58 18.11
C LEU A 119 17.02 -3.81 18.86
N PRO A 120 17.02 -3.79 20.21
CA PRO A 120 16.27 -4.76 20.99
C PRO A 120 14.80 -4.78 20.54
N THR A 121 14.19 -5.97 20.54
CA THR A 121 12.79 -6.13 20.10
C THR A 121 11.83 -5.25 20.89
N ILE A 122 12.08 -5.07 22.18
CA ILE A 122 11.27 -4.23 23.07
C ILE A 122 11.27 -2.77 22.62
N ASP A 123 12.43 -2.23 22.23
CA ASP A 123 12.57 -0.86 21.78
C ASP A 123 11.82 -0.65 20.45
N SER A 124 11.83 -1.67 19.57
CA SER A 124 11.04 -1.65 18.34
C SER A 124 9.54 -1.58 18.63
N PHE A 125 9.05 -2.29 19.64
CA PHE A 125 7.63 -2.21 20.05
C PHE A 125 7.29 -0.86 20.65
N GLU A 126 8.16 -0.26 21.46
CA GLU A 126 7.95 1.08 22.01
C GLU A 126 7.87 2.14 20.90
N ILE A 127 8.76 2.07 19.90
CA ILE A 127 8.73 2.97 18.75
C ILE A 127 7.44 2.79 17.94
N LEU A 128 7.03 1.54 17.71
CA LEU A 128 5.77 1.26 16.99
C LEU A 128 4.57 1.78 17.78
N ALA A 129 4.52 1.56 19.10
CA ALA A 129 3.46 2.08 19.94
C ALA A 129 3.34 3.61 19.87
N ALA A 130 4.48 4.31 19.88
CA ALA A 130 4.51 5.76 19.73
C ALA A 130 4.08 6.21 18.30
N MET A 131 4.48 5.47 17.25
CA MET A 131 4.10 5.79 15.87
C MET A 131 2.59 5.64 15.61
N TYR A 132 1.95 4.69 16.29
CA TYR A 132 0.52 4.39 16.15
C TYR A 132 -0.36 5.02 17.23
N ASP A 133 0.20 5.88 18.10
CA ASP A 133 -0.51 6.53 19.22
C ASP A 133 -1.20 5.51 20.14
N VAL A 134 -0.56 4.36 20.42
CA VAL A 134 -1.08 3.32 21.30
C VAL A 134 -1.06 3.81 22.73
N ALA A 135 -2.21 3.76 23.41
CA ALA A 135 -2.28 4.18 24.80
C ALA A 135 -1.38 3.31 25.71
N PRO A 136 -0.69 3.88 26.73
CA PRO A 136 0.24 3.12 27.58
C PRO A 136 -0.41 1.94 28.31
N ALA A 137 -1.71 2.01 28.59
CA ALA A 137 -2.46 0.91 29.21
C ALA A 137 -2.65 -0.27 28.23
N ASP A 138 -2.97 0.02 26.96
CA ASP A 138 -3.12 -0.99 25.92
C ASP A 138 -1.78 -1.61 25.57
N TYR A 139 -0.70 -0.81 25.46
CA TYR A 139 0.64 -1.31 25.23
C TYR A 139 1.06 -2.33 26.32
N ARG A 140 0.87 -2.01 27.59
CA ARG A 140 1.17 -2.95 28.69
C ARG A 140 0.36 -4.22 28.59
N ARG A 141 -0.95 -4.12 28.36
CA ARG A 141 -1.82 -5.28 28.20
C ARG A 141 -1.35 -6.20 27.06
N PHE A 142 -0.99 -5.64 25.91
CA PHE A 142 -0.47 -6.44 24.79
C PHE A 142 0.88 -7.08 25.12
N MET A 143 1.77 -6.36 25.79
CA MET A 143 3.06 -6.93 26.21
C MET A 143 2.87 -8.10 27.18
N ASP A 144 1.96 -7.99 28.15
CA ASP A 144 1.66 -9.05 29.12
C ASP A 144 0.98 -10.28 28.45
N GLU A 145 0.25 -10.07 27.35
CA GLU A 145 -0.42 -11.15 26.61
C GLU A 145 0.53 -11.94 25.70
N PHE A 146 1.59 -11.29 25.18
CA PHE A 146 2.48 -11.88 24.17
C PHE A 146 3.89 -12.20 24.68
N THR A 147 4.21 -11.94 25.94
CA THR A 147 5.46 -12.29 26.60
C THR A 147 5.26 -13.24 27.75
#